data_4b760560a669ef24a2236e6b128d46d9
#
_entry.id   4b760560a669ef24a2236e6b128d46d9
#
_cell.length_a   1.000
_cell.length_b   1.000
_cell.length_c   1.000
_cell.angle_alpha   90.00
_cell.angle_beta   90.00
_cell.angle_gamma   90.00
#
_symmetry.space_group_name_H-M   'P 1'
#
loop_
_entity.id
_entity.type
_entity.pdbx_description
1 polymer ?
#
loop_
_entity_poly.entity_id
_entity_poly.type
_entity_poly.pdbx_seq_one_letter_code
_entity_poly.pdbx_strand_id
1 'polypeptide(L)'
;NPFGIAVGVFTIVICGYLASIYSLREADSKADVKQMMKKTRDMMLAVFVSGGLVFVVAYFSEIPLIDWVFTGTVGIIAVIAATVSLGVLLWCINHKILLPVRALGAFQIIMIMTAASYSHIPNIILLGNGKHISLIENTAPESTLTVLGYALLIGCVFILPFLFYLMFSFSKVGKNID
;
A
#
# COMPACT_ATOMS: atom_id res chain seq x y z
N ASN A 1 -17.81 11.81 7.63
CA ASN A 1 -16.61 12.62 7.44
C ASN A 1 -16.10 12.46 5.99
N PRO A 2 -16.12 13.51 5.14
CA PRO A 2 -15.76 13.44 3.73
C PRO A 2 -14.30 12.98 3.54
N PHE A 3 -13.39 13.35 4.45
CA PHE A 3 -12.00 12.90 4.42
C PHE A 3 -11.88 11.38 4.55
N GLY A 4 -12.62 10.75 5.47
CA GLY A 4 -12.61 9.30 5.61
C GLY A 4 -13.11 8.57 4.35
N ILE A 5 -14.10 9.14 3.66
CA ILE A 5 -14.59 8.59 2.38
C ILE A 5 -13.51 8.72 1.30
N ALA A 6 -12.84 9.86 1.19
CA ALA A 6 -11.75 10.07 0.23
C ALA A 6 -10.60 9.09 0.45
N VAL A 7 -10.18 8.87 1.70
CA VAL A 7 -9.15 7.88 2.08
C VAL A 7 -9.61 6.46 1.74
N GLY A 8 -10.89 6.12 2.02
CA GLY A 8 -11.45 4.82 1.67
C GLY A 8 -11.42 4.55 0.16
N VAL A 9 -11.83 5.52 -0.66
CA VAL A 9 -11.75 5.44 -2.12
C VAL A 9 -10.29 5.28 -2.59
N PHE A 10 -9.37 6.07 -2.04
CA PHE A 10 -7.95 5.95 -2.33
C PHE A 10 -7.41 4.55 -2.01
N THR A 11 -7.80 3.97 -0.89
CA THR A 11 -7.40 2.61 -0.50
C THR A 11 -7.89 1.56 -1.49
N ILE A 12 -9.16 1.66 -1.94
CA ILE A 12 -9.72 0.76 -2.96
C ILE A 12 -8.93 0.87 -4.27
N VAL A 13 -8.60 2.08 -4.70
CA VAL A 13 -7.82 2.32 -5.92
C VAL A 13 -6.40 1.75 -5.80
N ILE A 14 -5.74 1.89 -4.63
CA ILE A 14 -4.45 1.25 -4.33
C ILE A 14 -4.56 -0.28 -4.47
N CYS A 15 -5.58 -0.90 -3.91
CA CYS A 15 -5.79 -2.34 -4.04
C CYS A 15 -5.96 -2.76 -5.52
N GLY A 16 -6.72 -2.00 -6.31
CA GLY A 16 -6.87 -2.21 -7.74
C GLY A 16 -5.54 -2.06 -8.51
N TYR A 17 -4.73 -1.08 -8.14
CA TYR A 17 -3.40 -0.86 -8.69
C TYR A 17 -2.47 -2.05 -8.40
N LEU A 18 -2.38 -2.51 -7.15
CA LEU A 18 -1.60 -3.69 -6.79
C LEU A 18 -2.08 -4.93 -7.54
N ALA A 19 -3.38 -5.17 -7.59
CA ALA A 19 -3.95 -6.29 -8.33
C ALA A 19 -3.53 -6.25 -9.80
N SER A 20 -3.54 -5.06 -10.46
CA SER A 20 -3.12 -4.91 -11.85
C SER A 20 -1.64 -5.22 -12.06
N ILE A 21 -0.75 -4.80 -11.11
CA ILE A 21 0.68 -5.11 -11.14
C ILE A 21 0.93 -6.62 -11.00
N TYR A 22 0.25 -7.26 -10.06
CA TYR A 22 0.44 -8.70 -9.84
C TYR A 22 -0.08 -9.53 -11.01
N SER A 23 -1.20 -9.13 -11.63
CA SER A 23 -1.76 -9.78 -12.81
C SER A 23 -0.90 -9.64 -14.07
N LEU A 24 -0.03 -8.63 -14.14
CA LEU A 24 0.81 -8.36 -15.30
C LEU A 24 1.75 -9.54 -15.65
N ARG A 25 2.18 -10.31 -14.67
CA ARG A 25 3.08 -11.46 -14.85
C ARG A 25 2.34 -12.76 -15.16
N GLU A 26 1.04 -12.80 -14.88
CA GLU A 26 0.20 -13.98 -15.14
C GLU A 26 -0.38 -14.00 -16.57
N ALA A 27 -0.07 -12.97 -17.37
CA ALA A 27 -0.54 -12.86 -18.75
C ALA A 27 0.23 -13.82 -19.66
N ASP A 28 -0.45 -14.78 -20.28
CA ASP A 28 0.13 -15.84 -21.08
C ASP A 28 0.40 -15.40 -22.53
N SER A 29 -0.40 -14.47 -23.05
CA SER A 29 -0.24 -14.01 -24.44
C SER A 29 0.37 -12.60 -24.54
N LYS A 30 1.04 -12.30 -25.66
CA LYS A 30 1.56 -10.94 -25.93
C LYS A 30 0.45 -9.88 -25.98
N ALA A 31 -0.75 -10.26 -26.38
CA ALA A 31 -1.93 -9.38 -26.41
C ALA A 31 -2.39 -9.06 -25.01
N ASP A 32 -2.46 -10.06 -24.13
CA ASP A 32 -2.85 -9.91 -22.72
C ASP A 32 -1.84 -9.06 -21.95
N VAL A 33 -0.54 -9.28 -22.16
CA VAL A 33 0.52 -8.43 -21.57
C VAL A 33 0.31 -6.96 -21.95
N LYS A 34 0.03 -6.66 -23.24
CA LYS A 34 -0.20 -5.29 -23.70
C LYS A 34 -1.45 -4.68 -23.05
N GLN A 35 -2.52 -5.45 -22.92
CA GLN A 35 -3.76 -5.01 -22.27
C GLN A 35 -3.54 -4.76 -20.77
N MET A 36 -2.84 -5.67 -20.09
CA MET A 36 -2.52 -5.52 -18.66
C MET A 36 -1.59 -4.34 -18.39
N MET A 37 -0.60 -4.10 -19.26
CA MET A 37 0.26 -2.92 -19.17
C MET A 37 -0.54 -1.61 -19.27
N LYS A 38 -1.52 -1.54 -20.20
CA LYS A 38 -2.42 -0.40 -20.29
C LYS A 38 -3.23 -0.23 -19.02
N LYS A 39 -3.85 -1.31 -18.53
CA LYS A 39 -4.64 -1.31 -17.29
C LYS A 39 -3.82 -0.88 -16.06
N THR A 40 -2.57 -1.34 -15.96
CA THR A 40 -1.67 -0.93 -14.87
C THR A 40 -1.36 0.57 -14.92
N ARG A 41 -1.16 1.14 -16.11
CA ARG A 41 -0.98 2.59 -16.28
C ARG A 41 -2.23 3.37 -15.89
N ASP A 42 -3.39 2.92 -16.31
CA ASP A 42 -4.67 3.58 -16.01
C ASP A 42 -4.93 3.54 -14.50
N MET A 43 -4.65 2.42 -13.83
CA MET A 43 -4.75 2.28 -12.38
C MET A 43 -3.73 3.14 -11.65
N MET A 44 -2.52 3.25 -12.15
CA MET A 44 -1.49 4.13 -11.57
C MET A 44 -1.89 5.60 -11.67
N LEU A 45 -2.48 6.03 -12.80
CA LEU A 45 -3.03 7.37 -12.94
C LEU A 45 -4.19 7.59 -11.94
N ALA A 46 -5.05 6.59 -11.78
CA ALA A 46 -6.14 6.63 -10.80
C ALA A 46 -5.62 6.78 -9.35
N VAL A 47 -4.53 6.08 -8.97
CA VAL A 47 -3.87 6.26 -7.66
C VAL A 47 -3.38 7.70 -7.49
N PHE A 48 -2.77 8.27 -8.53
CA PHE A 48 -2.25 9.62 -8.47
C PHE A 48 -3.37 10.66 -8.31
N VAL A 49 -4.43 10.53 -9.09
CA VAL A 49 -5.60 11.41 -9.03
C VAL A 49 -6.34 11.27 -7.69
N SER A 50 -6.59 10.03 -7.25
CA SER A 50 -7.29 9.79 -5.97
C SER A 50 -6.43 10.21 -4.76
N GLY A 51 -5.12 10.03 -4.82
CA GLY A 51 -4.19 10.55 -3.80
C GLY A 51 -4.21 12.08 -3.73
N GLY A 52 -4.15 12.77 -4.88
CA GLY A 52 -4.31 14.22 -4.94
C GLY A 52 -5.65 14.70 -4.37
N LEU A 53 -6.73 13.97 -4.68
CA LEU A 53 -8.05 14.26 -4.15
C LEU A 53 -8.12 14.14 -2.62
N VAL A 54 -7.40 13.20 -2.01
CA VAL A 54 -7.29 13.08 -0.54
C VAL A 54 -6.69 14.36 0.04
N PHE A 55 -5.62 14.92 -0.56
CA PHE A 55 -5.02 16.18 -0.10
C PHE A 55 -5.97 17.37 -0.25
N VAL A 56 -6.71 17.45 -1.36
CA VAL A 56 -7.70 18.50 -1.58
C VAL A 56 -8.83 18.41 -0.54
N VAL A 57 -9.37 17.22 -0.29
CA VAL A 57 -10.42 17.03 0.69
C VAL A 57 -9.92 17.28 2.12
N ALA A 58 -8.67 16.92 2.43
CA ALA A 58 -8.03 17.23 3.71
C ALA A 58 -7.97 18.74 3.93
N TYR A 59 -7.56 19.51 2.91
CA TYR A 59 -7.50 20.97 2.97
C TYR A 59 -8.87 21.60 3.28
N PHE A 60 -9.92 21.17 2.58
CA PHE A 60 -11.29 21.65 2.85
C PHE A 60 -11.89 21.16 4.18
N SER A 61 -11.35 20.09 4.73
CA SER A 61 -11.77 19.53 6.03
C SER A 61 -10.95 20.09 7.20
N GLU A 62 -10.08 21.07 6.96
CA GLU A 62 -9.17 21.68 7.93
C GLU A 62 -8.25 20.65 8.62
N ILE A 63 -7.91 19.56 7.91
CA ILE A 63 -7.00 18.54 8.39
C ILE A 63 -5.59 18.87 7.92
N PRO A 64 -4.61 19.04 8.82
CA PRO A 64 -3.24 19.43 8.45
C PRO A 64 -2.43 18.25 7.87
N LEU A 65 -2.99 17.59 6.85
CA LEU A 65 -2.36 16.41 6.21
C LEU A 65 -1.01 16.74 5.56
N ILE A 66 -0.90 17.95 4.99
CA ILE A 66 0.35 18.43 4.37
C ILE A 66 1.43 18.54 5.44
N ASP A 67 1.10 19.15 6.58
CA ASP A 67 2.06 19.29 7.69
C ASP A 67 2.47 17.90 8.22
N TRP A 68 1.53 17.00 8.37
CA TRP A 68 1.83 15.63 8.83
C TRP A 68 2.78 14.88 7.89
N VAL A 69 2.58 14.99 6.59
CA VAL A 69 3.40 14.27 5.60
C VAL A 69 4.74 14.96 5.37
N PHE A 70 4.80 16.30 5.35
CA PHE A 70 5.97 17.04 4.90
C PHE A 70 6.78 17.72 6.02
N THR A 71 6.32 17.74 7.27
CA THR A 71 7.11 18.35 8.37
C THR A 71 8.20 17.41 8.88
N GLY A 72 8.02 16.09 8.77
CA GLY A 72 9.00 15.09 9.21
C GLY A 72 10.00 14.70 8.13
N THR A 73 11.30 14.63 8.46
CA THR A 73 12.34 14.15 7.53
C THR A 73 11.98 12.77 6.93
N VAL A 74 11.43 11.87 7.73
CA VAL A 74 11.02 10.52 7.29
C VAL A 74 9.87 10.59 6.28
N GLY A 75 8.88 11.45 6.50
CA GLY A 75 7.77 11.65 5.58
C GLY A 75 8.26 12.16 4.22
N ILE A 76 9.13 13.16 4.20
CA ILE A 76 9.73 13.71 2.96
C ILE A 76 10.52 12.63 2.21
N ILE A 77 11.38 11.88 2.91
CA ILE A 77 12.16 10.80 2.30
C ILE A 77 11.24 9.73 1.71
N ALA A 78 10.20 9.35 2.43
CA ALA A 78 9.23 8.35 1.97
C ALA A 78 8.47 8.82 0.72
N VAL A 79 8.03 10.08 0.65
CA VAL A 79 7.37 10.66 -0.53
C VAL A 79 8.32 10.71 -1.72
N ILE A 80 9.56 11.16 -1.52
CA ILE A 80 10.57 11.19 -2.60
C ILE A 80 10.84 9.76 -3.09
N ALA A 81 11.05 8.80 -2.19
CA ALA A 81 11.30 7.41 -2.54
C ALA A 81 10.10 6.79 -3.31
N ALA A 82 8.87 7.06 -2.88
CA ALA A 82 7.66 6.64 -3.59
C ALA A 82 7.59 7.25 -5.01
N THR A 83 7.91 8.53 -5.16
CA THR A 83 7.87 9.24 -6.44
C THR A 83 8.94 8.71 -7.40
N VAL A 84 10.17 8.51 -6.91
CA VAL A 84 11.26 7.92 -7.70
C VAL A 84 10.90 6.49 -8.11
N SER A 85 10.38 5.69 -7.19
CA SER A 85 9.92 4.32 -7.46
C SER A 85 8.85 4.28 -8.55
N LEU A 86 7.94 5.26 -8.58
CA LEU A 86 6.92 5.39 -9.62
C LEU A 86 7.55 5.65 -11.00
N GLY A 87 8.55 6.53 -11.07
CA GLY A 87 9.30 6.79 -12.31
C GLY A 87 10.02 5.54 -12.82
N VAL A 88 10.70 4.81 -11.93
CA VAL A 88 11.37 3.54 -12.26
C VAL A 88 10.38 2.48 -12.72
N LEU A 89 9.22 2.39 -12.07
CA LEU A 89 8.16 1.45 -12.43
C LEU A 89 7.61 1.74 -13.84
N LEU A 90 7.34 3.01 -14.16
CA LEU A 90 6.94 3.43 -15.51
C LEU A 90 8.00 3.06 -16.55
N TRP A 91 9.27 3.31 -16.24
CA TRP A 91 10.38 2.96 -17.10
C TRP A 91 10.44 1.44 -17.34
N CYS A 92 10.32 0.63 -16.30
CA CYS A 92 10.29 -0.84 -16.39
C CYS A 92 9.12 -1.33 -17.25
N ILE A 93 7.91 -0.78 -17.05
CA ILE A 93 6.73 -1.14 -17.86
C ILE A 93 6.97 -0.81 -19.34
N ASN A 94 7.53 0.38 -19.63
CA ASN A 94 7.80 0.80 -21.02
C ASN A 94 8.82 -0.10 -21.73
N HIS A 95 9.83 -0.58 -20.98
CA HIS A 95 10.87 -1.48 -21.49
C HIS A 95 10.52 -2.96 -21.36
N LYS A 96 9.29 -3.30 -20.91
CA LYS A 96 8.80 -4.67 -20.71
C LYS A 96 9.65 -5.50 -19.74
N ILE A 97 10.30 -4.85 -18.79
CA ILE A 97 11.07 -5.50 -17.72
C ILE A 97 10.10 -5.77 -16.56
N LEU A 98 9.43 -6.92 -16.60
CA LEU A 98 8.33 -7.22 -15.68
C LEU A 98 8.78 -7.74 -14.30
N LEU A 99 10.03 -8.24 -14.21
CA LEU A 99 10.53 -8.87 -12.98
C LEU A 99 10.52 -7.93 -11.75
N PRO A 100 11.08 -6.69 -11.82
CA PRO A 100 11.13 -5.79 -10.66
C PRO A 100 9.81 -5.06 -10.39
N VAL A 101 8.84 -5.10 -11.31
CA VAL A 101 7.60 -4.30 -11.21
C VAL A 101 6.80 -4.65 -9.95
N ARG A 102 6.73 -5.93 -9.57
CA ARG A 102 6.06 -6.38 -8.34
C ARG A 102 6.73 -5.84 -7.07
N ALA A 103 8.06 -5.94 -7.01
CA ALA A 103 8.83 -5.45 -5.87
C ALA A 103 8.73 -3.92 -5.75
N LEU A 104 8.78 -3.21 -6.87
CA LEU A 104 8.63 -1.75 -6.92
C LEU A 104 7.23 -1.32 -6.47
N GLY A 105 6.17 -2.02 -6.90
CA GLY A 105 4.81 -1.75 -6.46
C GLY A 105 4.63 -1.96 -4.95
N ALA A 106 5.13 -3.06 -4.41
CA ALA A 106 5.11 -3.31 -2.96
C ALA A 106 5.91 -2.24 -2.19
N PHE A 107 7.11 -1.91 -2.66
CA PHE A 107 7.95 -0.86 -2.07
C PHE A 107 7.23 0.49 -2.05
N GLN A 108 6.57 0.87 -3.14
CA GLN A 108 5.83 2.11 -3.24
C GLN A 108 4.71 2.20 -2.19
N ILE A 109 3.96 1.13 -1.98
CA ILE A 109 2.90 1.10 -0.96
C ILE A 109 3.48 1.20 0.45
N ILE A 110 4.58 0.50 0.72
CA ILE A 110 5.28 0.61 2.01
C ILE A 110 5.70 2.06 2.27
N MET A 111 6.25 2.76 1.27
CA MET A 111 6.64 4.16 1.42
C MET A 111 5.43 5.08 1.66
N ILE A 112 4.33 4.90 0.93
CA ILE A 112 3.09 5.66 1.15
C ILE A 112 2.56 5.43 2.56
N MET A 113 2.50 4.17 3.01
CA MET A 113 2.05 3.83 4.36
C MET A 113 2.97 4.42 5.43
N THR A 114 4.28 4.39 5.21
CA THR A 114 5.26 5.01 6.11
C THR A 114 5.06 6.51 6.20
N ALA A 115 4.89 7.20 5.07
CA ALA A 115 4.63 8.64 5.04
C ALA A 115 3.34 9.00 5.78
N ALA A 116 2.28 8.20 5.62
CA ALA A 116 0.99 8.43 6.27
C ALA A 116 1.02 8.14 7.78
N SER A 117 1.76 7.11 8.22
CA SER A 117 1.71 6.61 9.60
C SER A 117 2.74 7.25 10.53
N TYR A 118 3.90 7.66 9.99
CA TYR A 118 5.02 8.14 10.81
C TYR A 118 4.67 9.34 11.67
N SER A 119 3.93 10.31 11.14
CA SER A 119 3.54 11.53 11.85
C SER A 119 2.50 11.31 12.94
N HIS A 120 1.84 10.15 12.94
CA HIS A 120 0.82 9.79 13.92
C HIS A 120 1.39 9.01 15.11
N ILE A 121 2.67 8.66 15.08
CA ILE A 121 3.32 7.99 16.22
C ILE A 121 3.88 9.06 17.18
N PRO A 122 3.55 9.00 18.49
CA PRO A 122 2.82 7.96 19.22
C PRO A 122 1.28 8.15 19.27
N ASN A 123 0.74 9.28 18.81
CA ASN A 123 -0.66 9.67 18.93
C ASN A 123 -1.47 9.23 17.70
N ILE A 124 -2.04 8.03 17.71
CA ILE A 124 -2.75 7.48 16.54
C ILE A 124 -4.13 8.10 16.35
N ILE A 125 -4.86 8.41 17.44
CA ILE A 125 -6.20 8.95 17.36
C ILE A 125 -6.21 10.36 17.94
N LEU A 126 -6.50 11.32 17.08
CA LEU A 126 -6.69 12.72 17.45
C LEU A 126 -8.18 12.95 17.75
N LEU A 127 -8.50 13.28 19.01
CA LEU A 127 -9.86 13.65 19.39
C LEU A 127 -10.05 15.16 19.23
N GLY A 128 -11.23 15.57 18.77
CA GLY A 128 -11.55 16.98 18.54
C GLY A 128 -11.59 17.89 19.79
N ASN A 129 -11.44 17.30 20.99
CA ASN A 129 -11.39 18.02 22.27
C ASN A 129 -9.95 18.21 22.79
N GLY A 130 -8.93 18.07 21.93
CA GLY A 130 -7.51 18.26 22.27
C GLY A 130 -6.88 17.11 23.06
N LYS A 131 -7.62 16.05 23.34
CA LYS A 131 -7.07 14.81 23.89
C LYS A 131 -6.63 13.89 22.75
N HIS A 132 -5.52 13.20 22.94
CA HIS A 132 -4.99 12.23 21.97
C HIS A 132 -4.92 10.86 22.61
N ILE A 133 -5.21 9.82 21.85
CA ILE A 133 -5.00 8.44 22.30
C ILE A 133 -3.62 8.01 21.79
N SER A 134 -2.71 7.88 22.75
CA SER A 134 -1.33 7.44 22.50
C SER A 134 -1.25 5.91 22.52
N LEU A 135 -0.50 5.35 21.57
CA LEU A 135 -0.14 3.92 21.56
C LEU A 135 0.64 3.48 22.79
N ILE A 136 1.33 4.42 23.45
CA ILE A 136 2.22 4.10 24.57
C ILE A 136 1.48 4.22 25.90
N GLU A 137 0.66 5.25 26.04
CA GLU A 137 -0.03 5.53 27.32
C GLU A 137 -1.36 4.78 27.48
N ASN A 138 -2.02 4.47 26.36
CA ASN A 138 -3.33 3.79 26.34
C ASN A 138 -3.23 2.37 25.76
N THR A 139 -2.14 1.68 26.03
CA THR A 139 -1.97 0.28 25.60
C THR A 139 -2.87 -0.65 26.40
N ALA A 140 -3.30 -1.73 25.74
CA ALA A 140 -3.96 -2.84 26.43
C ALA A 140 -3.02 -3.41 27.51
N PRO A 141 -3.55 -4.08 28.56
CA PRO A 141 -2.74 -4.77 29.55
C PRO A 141 -1.68 -5.66 28.92
N GLU A 142 -0.48 -5.69 29.48
CA GLU A 142 0.68 -6.42 28.96
C GLU A 142 0.37 -7.89 28.72
N SER A 143 -0.43 -8.50 29.59
CA SER A 143 -0.90 -9.88 29.45
C SER A 143 -1.72 -10.09 28.17
N THR A 144 -2.59 -9.14 27.82
CA THR A 144 -3.40 -9.21 26.59
C THR A 144 -2.53 -9.07 25.33
N LEU A 145 -1.58 -8.13 25.34
CA LEU A 145 -0.65 -7.94 24.22
C LEU A 145 0.24 -9.16 24.01
N THR A 146 0.71 -9.76 25.08
CA THR A 146 1.55 -10.97 25.04
C THR A 146 0.77 -12.16 24.47
N VAL A 147 -0.45 -12.40 24.93
CA VAL A 147 -1.31 -13.50 24.41
C VAL A 147 -1.65 -13.24 22.93
N LEU A 148 -1.98 -12.01 22.56
CA LEU A 148 -2.25 -11.65 21.17
C LEU A 148 -1.00 -11.85 20.28
N GLY A 149 0.18 -11.46 20.77
CA GLY A 149 1.45 -11.68 20.08
C GLY A 149 1.71 -13.17 19.81
N TYR A 150 1.55 -14.02 20.81
CA TYR A 150 1.68 -15.47 20.61
C TYR A 150 0.63 -16.04 19.66
N ALA A 151 -0.62 -15.61 19.76
CA ALA A 151 -1.68 -16.04 18.84
C ALA A 151 -1.37 -15.68 17.39
N LEU A 152 -0.86 -14.47 17.14
CA LEU A 152 -0.44 -14.01 15.82
C LEU A 152 0.77 -14.81 15.30
N LEU A 153 1.77 -15.06 16.15
CA LEU A 153 2.94 -15.86 15.76
C LEU A 153 2.54 -17.29 15.38
N ILE A 154 1.71 -17.93 16.20
CA ILE A 154 1.19 -19.27 15.90
C ILE A 154 0.38 -19.24 14.59
N GLY A 155 -0.50 -18.26 14.42
CA GLY A 155 -1.26 -18.06 13.19
C GLY A 155 -0.35 -17.90 11.95
N CYS A 156 0.71 -17.12 12.04
CA CYS A 156 1.70 -16.96 10.97
C CYS A 156 2.40 -18.28 10.61
N VAL A 157 2.79 -19.07 11.61
CA VAL A 157 3.45 -20.38 11.39
C VAL A 157 2.55 -21.34 10.61
N PHE A 158 1.24 -21.28 10.79
CA PHE A 158 0.29 -22.08 10.01
C PHE A 158 -0.05 -21.45 8.67
N ILE A 159 -0.37 -20.15 8.64
CA ILE A 159 -0.88 -19.47 7.45
C ILE A 159 0.20 -19.36 6.37
N LEU A 160 1.44 -19.00 6.73
CA LEU A 160 2.50 -18.78 5.75
C LEU A 160 2.85 -20.03 4.93
N PRO A 161 3.05 -21.24 5.52
CA PRO A 161 3.32 -22.45 4.74
C PRO A 161 2.17 -22.82 3.81
N PHE A 162 0.90 -22.69 4.26
CA PHE A 162 -0.26 -22.96 3.42
C PHE A 162 -0.37 -21.96 2.26
N LEU A 163 -0.08 -20.70 2.51
CA LEU A 163 -0.08 -19.67 1.48
C LEU A 163 1.04 -19.90 0.47
N PHE A 164 2.23 -20.27 0.92
CA PHE A 164 3.35 -20.68 0.07
C PHE A 164 3.01 -21.90 -0.77
N TYR A 165 2.43 -22.94 -0.16
CA TYR A 165 1.99 -24.15 -0.86
C TYR A 165 0.96 -23.81 -1.94
N LEU A 166 -0.03 -22.99 -1.61
CA LEU A 166 -1.07 -22.54 -2.54
C LEU A 166 -0.46 -21.79 -3.73
N MET A 167 0.41 -20.82 -3.48
CA MET A 167 1.10 -20.09 -4.54
C MET A 167 1.94 -21.01 -5.44
N PHE A 168 2.65 -21.97 -4.84
CA PHE A 168 3.47 -22.91 -5.59
C PHE A 168 2.63 -23.87 -6.43
N SER A 169 1.52 -24.36 -5.88
CA SER A 169 0.58 -25.26 -6.57
C SER A 169 -0.04 -24.61 -7.79
N PHE A 170 -0.54 -23.38 -7.65
CA PHE A 170 -1.13 -22.65 -8.78
C PHE A 170 -0.09 -22.20 -9.82
N SER A 171 1.12 -21.88 -9.41
CA SER A 171 2.22 -21.54 -10.34
C SER A 171 2.64 -22.70 -11.25
N LYS A 172 2.43 -23.96 -10.80
CA LYS A 172 2.73 -25.14 -11.61
C LYS A 172 1.65 -25.49 -12.63
N VAL A 173 0.39 -25.19 -12.33
CA VAL A 173 -0.74 -25.52 -13.23
C VAL A 173 -0.67 -24.71 -14.52
N GLY A 174 -0.23 -23.45 -14.48
CA GLY A 174 -0.04 -22.62 -15.68
C GLY A 174 1.08 -23.05 -16.62
N LYS A 175 2.02 -23.91 -16.17
CA LYS A 175 3.15 -24.41 -17.00
C LYS A 175 2.89 -25.74 -17.72
N ASN A 176 1.80 -26.41 -17.42
CA ASN A 176 1.49 -27.73 -17.99
C ASN A 176 0.39 -27.69 -19.07
N ILE A 177 0.07 -26.51 -19.59
CA ILE A 177 -0.95 -26.33 -20.65
C ILE A 177 -0.28 -25.96 -22.01
N ASP A 178 1.04 -26.16 -22.14
CA ASP A 178 1.78 -26.08 -23.41
C ASP A 178 2.00 -27.49 -24.01
#